data_c499fba5841e9f024ca140ab7a7ea007
#
_entry.id   c499fba5841e9f024ca140ab7a7ea007
#
_cell.length_a   1.000
_cell.length_b   1.000
_cell.length_c   1.000
_cell.angle_alpha   90.00
_cell.angle_beta   90.00
_cell.angle_gamma   90.00
#
_symmetry.space_group_name_H-M   'P 1'
#
loop_
_entity.id
_entity.type
_entity.pdbx_description
1 polymer ?
#
loop_
_entity_poly.entity_id
_entity_poly.type
_entity_poly.pdbx_seq_one_letter_code
_entity_poly.pdbx_strand_id
1 'polypeptide(L)'
;MQLLSPFTLGDLKLTNRLVMAPMTRNRALGNIPNRLMAEYYGQRATAGLIITEGTAPSPNGLGYARIPGIFSPEQREGWRLVTEAVHAQGGHIFVQLMHCGRVGSNLNLPAGAKLLAPSAVAMSGQIWTDSQGEQPYDKPRQMTGDDIAVAIAEFNSAARLAIEAGFDGIEIHGANGYLVNQFLDPGSNQRDDDFGGAGQSRNRFALEVAKAIIEAAGAARTGIRLSPYGVFNDMSGGYDNIAEQYIQLATELGRLGLAYLHLVDHSSMGAPKPEPATVTTMVEAFRTHGGGAAILSGGYDPVRAETDLQSGATDLVAFGRPFIANPDLVDRFRKGASLAVPDFATFYTPGPNGYTDYPPAQ
;
A
#
# COMPACT_ATOMS: atom_id res chain seq x y z
N MET A 1 16.12 -16.28 -15.50
CA MET A 1 15.47 -14.97 -15.24
C MET A 1 15.82 -14.55 -13.82
N GLN A 2 16.34 -13.34 -13.65
CA GLN A 2 16.64 -12.76 -12.33
C GLN A 2 15.36 -12.57 -11.50
N LEU A 3 14.25 -12.28 -12.16
CA LEU A 3 12.93 -12.18 -11.54
C LEU A 3 12.56 -13.43 -10.73
N LEU A 4 12.99 -14.62 -11.14
CA LEU A 4 12.74 -15.90 -10.48
C LEU A 4 13.86 -16.34 -9.53
N SER A 5 14.90 -15.51 -9.32
CA SER A 5 16.00 -15.81 -8.42
C SER A 5 15.69 -15.37 -6.98
N PRO A 6 16.24 -16.05 -5.96
CA PRO A 6 16.09 -15.64 -4.57
C PRO A 6 16.60 -14.22 -4.31
N PHE A 7 16.04 -13.60 -3.26
CA PHE A 7 16.48 -12.30 -2.76
C PHE A 7 16.39 -12.27 -1.23
N THR A 8 17.31 -11.54 -0.59
CA THR A 8 17.25 -11.33 0.86
C THR A 8 16.76 -9.92 1.16
N LEU A 9 15.59 -9.81 1.79
CA LEU A 9 15.00 -8.55 2.24
C LEU A 9 15.09 -8.46 3.77
N GLY A 10 16.02 -7.68 4.30
CA GLY A 10 16.33 -7.74 5.73
C GLY A 10 16.73 -9.16 6.12
N ASP A 11 16.00 -9.75 7.07
CA ASP A 11 16.20 -11.15 7.51
C ASP A 11 15.38 -12.18 6.71
N LEU A 12 14.52 -11.73 5.80
CA LEU A 12 13.64 -12.60 5.02
C LEU A 12 14.33 -13.14 3.77
N LYS A 13 14.25 -14.44 3.57
CA LYS A 13 14.76 -15.13 2.37
C LYS A 13 13.62 -15.37 1.39
N LEU A 14 13.43 -14.45 0.47
CA LEU A 14 12.43 -14.55 -0.58
C LEU A 14 12.87 -15.56 -1.64
N THR A 15 11.94 -16.42 -2.08
CA THR A 15 12.22 -17.47 -3.07
C THR A 15 12.34 -16.94 -4.50
N ASN A 16 11.82 -15.75 -4.75
CA ASN A 16 11.88 -15.03 -6.03
C ASN A 16 11.70 -13.52 -5.79
N ARG A 17 11.79 -12.72 -6.87
CA ARG A 17 11.71 -11.25 -6.81
C ARG A 17 10.35 -10.69 -7.22
N LEU A 18 9.32 -11.53 -7.36
CA LEU A 18 7.96 -11.09 -7.60
C LEU A 18 7.30 -10.67 -6.28
N VAL A 19 6.76 -9.49 -6.27
CA VAL A 19 5.93 -8.99 -5.16
C VAL A 19 4.47 -8.96 -5.62
N MET A 20 3.57 -9.55 -4.83
CA MET A 20 2.14 -9.29 -5.00
C MET A 20 1.85 -7.89 -4.50
N ALA A 21 1.53 -6.97 -5.40
CA ALA A 21 1.21 -5.58 -5.06
C ALA A 21 -0.08 -5.50 -4.21
N PRO A 22 -0.20 -4.50 -3.31
CA PRO A 22 -1.41 -4.27 -2.55
C PRO A 22 -2.59 -3.92 -3.46
N MET A 23 -3.72 -4.60 -3.26
CA MET A 23 -4.94 -4.42 -4.05
C MET A 23 -6.17 -4.56 -3.17
N THR A 24 -6.96 -3.51 -3.05
CA THR A 24 -8.25 -3.54 -2.35
C THR A 24 -9.22 -4.49 -3.06
N ARG A 25 -9.84 -5.42 -2.31
CA ARG A 25 -10.75 -6.43 -2.85
C ARG A 25 -12.13 -6.44 -2.17
N ASN A 26 -12.34 -5.67 -1.11
CA ASN A 26 -13.63 -5.44 -0.43
C ASN A 26 -14.33 -6.72 0.06
N ARG A 27 -13.60 -7.70 0.63
CA ARG A 27 -14.14 -8.96 1.16
C ARG A 27 -14.16 -9.04 2.69
N ALA A 28 -13.70 -8.00 3.40
CA ALA A 28 -13.71 -7.96 4.86
C ALA A 28 -15.06 -7.45 5.41
N LEU A 29 -16.04 -8.32 5.48
CA LEU A 29 -17.36 -7.99 6.07
C LEU A 29 -17.20 -7.55 7.52
N GLY A 30 -17.80 -6.42 7.89
CA GLY A 30 -17.61 -5.80 9.20
C GLY A 30 -16.18 -5.32 9.46
N ASN A 31 -15.40 -5.10 8.41
CA ASN A 31 -13.97 -4.74 8.44
C ASN A 31 -13.07 -5.78 9.14
N ILE A 32 -13.55 -7.02 9.26
CA ILE A 32 -12.84 -8.14 9.88
C ILE A 32 -12.30 -9.08 8.78
N PRO A 33 -10.99 -9.34 8.73
CA PRO A 33 -10.42 -10.37 7.87
C PRO A 33 -11.01 -11.75 8.21
N ASN A 34 -11.12 -12.60 7.20
CA ASN A 34 -11.88 -13.84 7.33
C ASN A 34 -11.22 -15.01 6.56
N ARG A 35 -11.83 -16.20 6.66
CA ARG A 35 -11.33 -17.42 6.03
C ARG A 35 -11.23 -17.32 4.51
N LEU A 36 -12.12 -16.57 3.86
CA LEU A 36 -12.07 -16.35 2.41
C LEU A 36 -10.81 -15.55 2.02
N MET A 37 -10.44 -14.56 2.85
CA MET A 37 -9.19 -13.81 2.66
C MET A 37 -7.96 -14.69 2.93
N ALA A 38 -8.02 -15.58 3.94
CA ALA A 38 -6.95 -16.53 4.21
C ALA A 38 -6.71 -17.48 3.00
N GLU A 39 -7.79 -17.98 2.40
CA GLU A 39 -7.71 -18.77 1.15
C GLU A 39 -7.08 -17.97 0.01
N TYR A 40 -7.53 -16.75 -0.23
CA TYR A 40 -7.05 -15.86 -1.30
C TYR A 40 -5.55 -15.59 -1.22
N TYR A 41 -5.05 -15.20 -0.04
CA TYR A 41 -3.64 -14.93 0.15
C TYR A 41 -2.81 -16.23 0.18
N GLY A 42 -3.33 -17.31 0.76
CA GLY A 42 -2.69 -18.62 0.74
C GLY A 42 -2.46 -19.17 -0.67
N GLN A 43 -3.45 -19.02 -1.58
CA GLN A 43 -3.31 -19.40 -2.99
C GLN A 43 -2.15 -18.68 -3.71
N ARG A 44 -1.73 -17.51 -3.21
CA ARG A 44 -0.70 -16.64 -3.83
C ARG A 44 0.64 -16.68 -3.09
N ALA A 45 0.80 -17.59 -2.14
CA ALA A 45 1.99 -17.69 -1.29
C ALA A 45 3.29 -18.05 -2.03
N THR A 46 3.22 -18.42 -3.32
CA THR A 46 4.40 -18.60 -4.18
C THR A 46 5.06 -17.28 -4.58
N ALA A 47 4.40 -16.12 -4.41
CA ALA A 47 5.04 -14.81 -4.54
C ALA A 47 6.22 -14.69 -3.57
N GLY A 48 7.31 -14.04 -3.99
CA GLY A 48 8.43 -13.79 -3.10
C GLY A 48 8.02 -12.99 -1.87
N LEU A 49 7.15 -12.00 -2.06
CA LEU A 49 6.51 -11.24 -0.98
C LEU A 49 5.06 -10.92 -1.35
N ILE A 50 4.16 -11.09 -0.42
CA ILE A 50 2.78 -10.58 -0.52
C ILE A 50 2.69 -9.27 0.28
N ILE A 51 2.12 -8.22 -0.33
CA ILE A 51 1.68 -7.03 0.41
C ILE A 51 0.14 -7.04 0.36
N THR A 52 -0.50 -7.00 1.53
CA THR A 52 -1.96 -7.08 1.61
C THR A 52 -2.64 -5.88 0.97
N GLU A 53 -3.94 -6.00 0.74
CA GLU A 53 -4.81 -4.85 0.52
C GLU A 53 -4.68 -3.81 1.63
N GLY A 54 -5.00 -2.54 1.30
CA GLY A 54 -4.98 -1.45 2.25
C GLY A 54 -5.85 -1.75 3.48
N THR A 55 -5.23 -1.71 4.65
CA THR A 55 -5.79 -2.09 5.94
C THR A 55 -5.84 -0.89 6.87
N ALA A 56 -7.02 -0.55 7.37
CA ALA A 56 -7.19 0.65 8.18
C ALA A 56 -6.55 0.50 9.58
N PRO A 57 -5.72 1.49 10.02
CA PRO A 57 -5.08 1.48 11.32
C PRO A 57 -6.03 1.88 12.46
N SER A 58 -7.21 2.44 12.14
CA SER A 58 -8.20 2.92 13.10
C SER A 58 -9.59 3.02 12.47
N PRO A 59 -10.65 3.20 13.27
CA PRO A 59 -11.99 3.50 12.75
C PRO A 59 -12.04 4.72 11.83
N ASN A 60 -11.27 5.78 12.13
CA ASN A 60 -11.16 6.98 11.30
C ASN A 60 -10.38 6.73 9.98
N GLY A 61 -9.59 5.68 9.93
CA GLY A 61 -8.82 5.28 8.77
C GLY A 61 -9.64 4.53 7.70
N LEU A 62 -10.84 4.08 8.03
CA LEU A 62 -11.77 3.49 7.08
C LEU A 62 -12.28 4.55 6.07
N GLY A 63 -12.74 4.10 4.92
CA GLY A 63 -13.28 4.99 3.88
C GLY A 63 -14.14 4.23 2.87
N TYR A 64 -13.65 3.07 2.43
CA TYR A 64 -14.40 2.19 1.52
C TYR A 64 -15.22 1.15 2.28
N ALA A 65 -16.29 0.69 1.67
CA ALA A 65 -17.05 -0.46 2.16
C ALA A 65 -16.18 -1.72 2.21
N ARG A 66 -16.30 -2.50 3.27
CA ARG A 66 -15.71 -3.85 3.41
C ARG A 66 -14.18 -3.93 3.24
N ILE A 67 -13.44 -2.85 3.47
CA ILE A 67 -11.99 -2.94 3.63
C ILE A 67 -11.64 -3.47 5.03
N PRO A 68 -10.54 -4.20 5.19
CA PRO A 68 -10.14 -4.69 6.50
C PRO A 68 -9.56 -3.58 7.37
N GLY A 69 -9.66 -3.78 8.69
CA GLY A 69 -8.94 -3.01 9.69
C GLY A 69 -7.94 -3.87 10.45
N ILE A 70 -7.10 -3.21 11.26
CA ILE A 70 -6.23 -3.85 12.25
C ILE A 70 -6.09 -2.96 13.49
N PHE A 71 -7.23 -2.70 14.14
CA PHE A 71 -7.36 -1.85 15.32
C PHE A 71 -8.20 -2.49 16.43
N SER A 72 -8.61 -3.75 16.27
CA SER A 72 -9.32 -4.51 17.28
C SER A 72 -8.76 -5.93 17.46
N PRO A 73 -9.01 -6.59 18.61
CA PRO A 73 -8.63 -7.98 18.81
C PRO A 73 -9.22 -8.94 17.77
N GLU A 74 -10.47 -8.73 17.37
CA GLU A 74 -11.17 -9.57 16.38
C GLU A 74 -10.51 -9.44 15.00
N GLN A 75 -10.10 -8.23 14.61
CA GLN A 75 -9.38 -7.99 13.36
C GLN A 75 -7.99 -8.63 13.39
N ARG A 76 -7.28 -8.55 14.52
CA ARG A 76 -6.00 -9.24 14.71
C ARG A 76 -6.16 -10.76 14.53
N GLU A 77 -7.16 -11.37 15.16
CA GLU A 77 -7.40 -12.81 15.01
C GLU A 77 -7.80 -13.18 13.57
N GLY A 78 -8.59 -12.34 12.91
CA GLY A 78 -8.91 -12.52 11.49
C GLY A 78 -7.66 -12.49 10.60
N TRP A 79 -6.76 -11.56 10.84
CA TRP A 79 -5.48 -11.49 10.13
C TRP A 79 -4.55 -12.66 10.46
N ARG A 80 -4.58 -13.20 11.69
CA ARG A 80 -3.79 -14.38 12.06
C ARG A 80 -4.14 -15.59 11.19
N LEU A 81 -5.42 -15.78 10.83
CA LEU A 81 -5.82 -16.83 9.88
C LEU A 81 -5.15 -16.65 8.51
N VAL A 82 -4.97 -15.40 8.07
CA VAL A 82 -4.35 -15.07 6.78
C VAL A 82 -2.85 -15.34 6.82
N THR A 83 -2.15 -14.84 7.85
CA THR A 83 -0.70 -15.02 7.99
C THR A 83 -0.34 -16.51 8.13
N GLU A 84 -1.10 -17.26 8.95
CA GLU A 84 -0.93 -18.72 9.09
C GLU A 84 -1.11 -19.46 7.76
N ALA A 85 -2.12 -19.07 6.95
CA ALA A 85 -2.36 -19.70 5.64
C ALA A 85 -1.21 -19.46 4.64
N VAL A 86 -0.62 -18.25 4.65
CA VAL A 86 0.52 -17.91 3.80
C VAL A 86 1.79 -18.61 4.29
N HIS A 87 2.08 -18.57 5.59
CA HIS A 87 3.26 -19.21 6.18
C HIS A 87 3.22 -20.73 6.04
N ALA A 88 2.06 -21.37 6.12
CA ALA A 88 1.89 -22.80 5.89
C ALA A 88 2.34 -23.25 4.47
N GLN A 89 2.37 -22.31 3.52
CA GLN A 89 2.88 -22.52 2.17
C GLN A 89 4.34 -22.04 1.98
N GLY A 90 5.00 -21.59 3.07
CA GLY A 90 6.35 -21.05 3.02
C GLY A 90 6.46 -19.63 2.44
N GLY A 91 5.36 -18.91 2.29
CA GLY A 91 5.32 -17.53 1.79
C GLY A 91 5.61 -16.50 2.87
N HIS A 92 5.84 -15.24 2.43
CA HIS A 92 6.03 -14.08 3.29
C HIS A 92 4.96 -13.02 3.01
N ILE A 93 4.47 -12.36 4.08
CA ILE A 93 3.36 -11.42 3.96
C ILE A 93 3.56 -10.18 4.84
N PHE A 94 3.46 -8.99 4.21
CA PHE A 94 3.42 -7.69 4.86
C PHE A 94 1.99 -7.14 4.83
N VAL A 95 1.58 -6.45 5.90
CA VAL A 95 0.33 -5.68 5.87
C VAL A 95 0.59 -4.28 5.34
N GLN A 96 -0.26 -3.79 4.42
CA GLN A 96 -0.24 -2.38 4.06
C GLN A 96 -1.17 -1.59 4.98
N LEU A 97 -0.63 -0.71 5.83
CA LEU A 97 -1.42 0.20 6.66
C LEU A 97 -1.87 1.41 5.83
N MET A 98 -3.18 1.58 5.72
CA MET A 98 -3.83 2.59 4.91
C MET A 98 -4.90 3.35 5.70
N HIS A 99 -4.64 4.60 6.01
CA HIS A 99 -5.69 5.52 6.46
C HIS A 99 -6.24 6.26 5.24
N CYS A 100 -7.53 6.10 4.94
CA CYS A 100 -8.12 6.63 3.71
C CYS A 100 -8.13 8.17 3.63
N GLY A 101 -8.07 8.86 4.76
CA GLY A 101 -8.11 10.32 4.77
C GLY A 101 -9.43 10.83 4.23
N ARG A 102 -9.39 11.75 3.24
CA ARG A 102 -10.58 12.30 2.56
C ARG A 102 -11.28 11.32 1.62
N VAL A 103 -10.66 10.17 1.35
CA VAL A 103 -11.22 9.16 0.42
C VAL A 103 -12.23 8.31 1.18
N GLY A 104 -13.46 8.76 1.30
CA GLY A 104 -14.46 8.03 2.04
C GLY A 104 -15.84 8.67 2.07
N SER A 105 -16.78 7.93 2.66
CA SER A 105 -18.08 8.42 3.05
C SER A 105 -18.35 8.08 4.51
N ASN A 106 -19.04 8.98 5.22
CA ASN A 106 -19.48 8.73 6.60
C ASN A 106 -20.36 7.49 6.71
N LEU A 107 -21.02 7.07 5.61
CA LEU A 107 -21.83 5.84 5.55
C LEU A 107 -20.98 4.56 5.58
N ASN A 108 -19.70 4.65 5.29
CA ASN A 108 -18.75 3.54 5.37
C ASN A 108 -17.97 3.51 6.69
N LEU A 109 -18.18 4.48 7.56
CA LEU A 109 -17.52 4.59 8.86
C LEU A 109 -18.39 4.00 9.97
N PRO A 110 -17.81 3.38 11.01
CA PRO A 110 -18.55 2.98 12.18
C PRO A 110 -19.00 4.21 13.00
N ALA A 111 -20.01 4.02 13.84
CA ALA A 111 -20.55 5.07 14.68
C ALA A 111 -19.44 5.75 15.53
N GLY A 112 -19.41 7.08 15.52
CA GLY A 112 -18.43 7.90 16.24
C GLY A 112 -17.14 8.15 15.50
N ALA A 113 -16.83 7.44 14.42
CA ALA A 113 -15.67 7.73 13.57
C ALA A 113 -15.91 8.99 12.73
N LYS A 114 -14.81 9.60 12.28
CA LYS A 114 -14.81 10.88 11.55
C LYS A 114 -13.98 10.75 10.29
N LEU A 115 -14.48 11.31 9.19
CA LEU A 115 -13.72 11.49 7.97
C LEU A 115 -12.73 12.67 8.19
N LEU A 116 -11.45 12.37 8.26
CA LEU A 116 -10.38 13.30 8.60
C LEU A 116 -9.39 13.44 7.44
N ALA A 117 -8.88 14.66 7.23
CA ALA A 117 -7.86 14.94 6.22
C ALA A 117 -6.94 16.07 6.66
N PRO A 118 -5.79 16.30 6.00
CA PRO A 118 -4.91 17.42 6.31
C PRO A 118 -5.64 18.76 6.28
N SER A 119 -6.53 18.94 5.29
CA SER A 119 -7.39 20.12 5.12
C SER A 119 -8.79 19.70 4.67
N ALA A 120 -9.79 20.57 4.84
CA ALA A 120 -11.18 20.30 4.53
C ALA A 120 -11.48 20.43 3.01
N VAL A 121 -10.70 19.71 2.19
CA VAL A 121 -10.81 19.66 0.72
C VAL A 121 -11.53 18.39 0.32
N ALA A 122 -12.76 18.52 -0.17
CA ALA A 122 -13.55 17.38 -0.65
C ALA A 122 -12.97 16.82 -1.97
N MET A 123 -13.19 15.53 -2.21
CA MET A 123 -12.90 14.90 -3.49
C MET A 123 -14.06 15.08 -4.48
N SER A 124 -13.74 15.00 -5.76
CA SER A 124 -14.73 14.88 -6.85
C SER A 124 -15.20 13.43 -7.02
N GLY A 125 -16.36 13.25 -7.71
CA GLY A 125 -16.85 11.93 -8.05
C GLY A 125 -17.69 11.25 -6.96
N GLN A 126 -17.74 9.93 -7.01
CA GLN A 126 -18.64 9.11 -6.18
C GLN A 126 -17.89 7.93 -5.55
N ILE A 127 -18.41 7.46 -4.42
CA ILE A 127 -17.93 6.29 -3.70
C ILE A 127 -19.09 5.34 -3.40
N TRP A 128 -18.82 4.04 -3.50
CA TRP A 128 -19.79 3.02 -3.15
C TRP A 128 -19.99 2.90 -1.64
N THR A 129 -21.26 2.81 -1.24
CA THR A 129 -21.67 2.48 0.15
C THR A 129 -22.63 1.29 0.13
N ASP A 130 -22.49 0.38 1.10
CA ASP A 130 -23.36 -0.81 1.17
C ASP A 130 -24.80 -0.45 1.55
N SER A 131 -25.01 0.68 2.21
CA SER A 131 -26.34 1.11 2.67
C SER A 131 -27.14 1.89 1.60
N GLN A 132 -26.47 2.64 0.71
CA GLN A 132 -27.14 3.57 -0.21
C GLN A 132 -26.59 3.53 -1.66
N GLY A 133 -25.70 2.57 -1.98
CA GLY A 133 -25.05 2.50 -3.28
C GLY A 133 -24.03 3.64 -3.49
N GLU A 134 -23.90 4.11 -4.75
CA GLU A 134 -22.98 5.20 -5.07
C GLU A 134 -23.47 6.53 -4.47
N GLN A 135 -22.58 7.21 -3.76
CA GLN A 135 -22.81 8.50 -3.13
C GLN A 135 -21.66 9.45 -3.45
N PRO A 136 -21.89 10.78 -3.48
CA PRO A 136 -20.79 11.74 -3.52
C PRO A 136 -19.84 11.52 -2.34
N TYR A 137 -18.55 11.83 -2.54
CA TYR A 137 -17.62 11.87 -1.42
C TYR A 137 -18.03 12.92 -0.39
N ASP A 138 -17.96 12.56 0.89
CA ASP A 138 -18.20 13.51 1.96
C ASP A 138 -17.02 14.49 2.10
N LYS A 139 -17.34 15.74 2.53
CA LYS A 139 -16.29 16.72 2.85
C LYS A 139 -15.62 16.33 4.17
N PRO A 140 -14.30 16.11 4.17
CA PRO A 140 -13.59 15.76 5.41
C PRO A 140 -13.51 16.94 6.37
N ARG A 141 -13.36 16.65 7.65
CA ARG A 141 -12.94 17.63 8.65
C ARG A 141 -11.41 17.78 8.62
N GLN A 142 -10.92 19.01 8.67
CA GLN A 142 -9.48 19.24 8.83
C GLN A 142 -9.00 18.70 10.18
N MET A 143 -7.88 17.97 10.17
CA MET A 143 -7.23 17.48 11.38
C MET A 143 -6.65 18.62 12.21
N THR A 144 -6.89 18.61 13.50
CA THR A 144 -6.15 19.42 14.47
C THR A 144 -4.78 18.82 14.74
N GLY A 145 -3.91 19.53 15.48
CA GLY A 145 -2.63 18.94 15.93
C GLY A 145 -2.83 17.69 16.79
N ASP A 146 -3.87 17.66 17.63
CA ASP A 146 -4.23 16.48 18.43
C ASP A 146 -4.71 15.32 17.57
N ASP A 147 -5.52 15.58 16.54
CA ASP A 147 -5.94 14.52 15.58
C ASP A 147 -4.73 13.91 14.85
N ILE A 148 -3.73 14.73 14.49
CA ILE A 148 -2.50 14.24 13.85
C ILE A 148 -1.72 13.35 14.82
N ALA A 149 -1.55 13.79 16.07
CA ALA A 149 -0.85 12.99 17.10
C ALA A 149 -1.57 11.65 17.36
N VAL A 150 -2.91 11.68 17.45
CA VAL A 150 -3.73 10.47 17.60
C VAL A 150 -3.55 9.54 16.39
N ALA A 151 -3.62 10.05 15.17
CA ALA A 151 -3.44 9.22 13.97
C ALA A 151 -2.06 8.55 13.93
N ILE A 152 -0.99 9.25 14.30
CA ILE A 152 0.36 8.69 14.39
C ILE A 152 0.40 7.55 15.44
N ALA A 153 -0.22 7.75 16.61
CA ALA A 153 -0.31 6.72 17.64
C ALA A 153 -1.16 5.51 17.19
N GLU A 154 -2.21 5.73 16.40
CA GLU A 154 -3.02 4.66 15.79
C GLU A 154 -2.20 3.81 14.81
N PHE A 155 -1.33 4.41 14.00
CA PHE A 155 -0.38 3.66 13.15
C PHE A 155 0.58 2.79 13.98
N ASN A 156 1.11 3.31 15.10
CA ASN A 156 1.96 2.52 16.01
C ASN A 156 1.18 1.34 16.60
N SER A 157 -0.04 1.58 17.09
CA SER A 157 -0.88 0.54 17.68
C SER A 157 -1.27 -0.54 16.65
N ALA A 158 -1.63 -0.13 15.44
CA ALA A 158 -1.93 -1.04 14.34
C ALA A 158 -0.71 -1.88 13.94
N ALA A 159 0.48 -1.28 13.95
CA ALA A 159 1.74 -1.99 13.70
C ALA A 159 2.01 -3.07 14.74
N ARG A 160 1.78 -2.80 16.04
CA ARG A 160 1.90 -3.82 17.11
C ARG A 160 0.94 -4.97 16.88
N LEU A 161 -0.34 -4.68 16.62
CA LEU A 161 -1.34 -5.72 16.33
C LEU A 161 -1.00 -6.53 15.08
N ALA A 162 -0.38 -5.91 14.06
CA ALA A 162 0.07 -6.61 12.87
C ALA A 162 1.19 -7.63 13.18
N ILE A 163 2.18 -7.24 13.97
CA ILE A 163 3.23 -8.17 14.41
C ILE A 163 2.65 -9.30 15.26
N GLU A 164 1.73 -9.00 16.18
CA GLU A 164 1.01 -10.01 16.97
C GLU A 164 0.14 -10.94 16.13
N ALA A 165 -0.41 -10.46 15.01
CA ALA A 165 -1.14 -11.27 14.03
C ALA A 165 -0.23 -12.16 13.17
N GLY A 166 1.11 -12.04 13.29
CA GLY A 166 2.07 -12.88 12.59
C GLY A 166 2.58 -12.31 11.25
N PHE A 167 2.31 -11.04 10.93
CA PHE A 167 2.89 -10.42 9.73
C PHE A 167 4.42 -10.35 9.82
N ASP A 168 5.10 -10.61 8.69
CA ASP A 168 6.55 -10.51 8.59
C ASP A 168 7.02 -9.05 8.60
N GLY A 169 6.15 -8.10 8.21
CA GLY A 169 6.43 -6.67 8.23
C GLY A 169 5.24 -5.82 7.81
N ILE A 170 5.51 -4.54 7.61
CA ILE A 170 4.49 -3.50 7.40
C ILE A 170 4.90 -2.61 6.23
N GLU A 171 3.95 -2.31 5.35
CA GLU A 171 4.09 -1.26 4.35
C GLU A 171 3.23 -0.06 4.73
N ILE A 172 3.84 1.13 4.77
CA ILE A 172 3.12 2.39 4.91
C ILE A 172 2.53 2.77 3.56
N HIS A 173 1.21 2.97 3.47
CA HIS A 173 0.60 3.47 2.26
C HIS A 173 0.74 4.99 2.14
N GLY A 174 1.84 5.43 1.52
CA GLY A 174 2.15 6.84 1.24
C GLY A 174 1.87 7.25 -0.20
N ALA A 175 0.97 6.54 -0.89
CA ALA A 175 0.66 6.69 -2.31
C ALA A 175 -0.84 6.85 -2.57
N ASN A 176 -1.21 7.03 -3.83
CA ASN A 176 -2.58 6.89 -4.34
C ASN A 176 -3.62 7.83 -3.70
N GLY A 177 -3.20 8.95 -3.14
CA GLY A 177 -4.11 9.96 -2.59
C GLY A 177 -4.76 9.60 -1.25
N TYR A 178 -4.20 8.64 -0.49
CA TYR A 178 -4.62 8.36 0.89
C TYR A 178 -3.91 9.29 1.88
N LEU A 179 -4.23 9.20 3.17
CA LEU A 179 -3.88 10.22 4.16
C LEU A 179 -2.41 10.66 4.11
N VAL A 180 -1.46 9.73 4.09
CA VAL A 180 -0.03 10.08 4.04
C VAL A 180 0.31 10.85 2.76
N ASN A 181 -0.20 10.41 1.61
CA ASN A 181 -0.03 11.12 0.34
C ASN A 181 -0.77 12.47 0.33
N GLN A 182 -1.93 12.57 0.99
CA GLN A 182 -2.67 13.83 1.12
C GLN A 182 -1.86 14.89 1.89
N PHE A 183 -1.05 14.49 2.87
CA PHE A 183 -0.12 15.40 3.55
C PHE A 183 1.02 15.87 2.63
N LEU A 184 1.49 15.02 1.72
CA LEU A 184 2.58 15.34 0.79
C LEU A 184 2.17 16.31 -0.32
N ASP A 185 0.90 16.30 -0.74
CA ASP A 185 0.39 17.01 -1.92
C ASP A 185 -0.19 18.40 -1.52
N PRO A 186 0.28 19.51 -2.13
CA PRO A 186 -0.21 20.85 -1.79
C PRO A 186 -1.67 21.09 -2.17
N GLY A 187 -2.25 20.32 -3.11
CA GLY A 187 -3.66 20.43 -3.49
C GLY A 187 -4.60 19.95 -2.40
N SER A 188 -4.21 18.92 -1.66
CA SER A 188 -4.99 18.35 -0.55
C SER A 188 -4.53 18.84 0.83
N ASN A 189 -3.30 19.33 0.95
CA ASN A 189 -2.72 19.89 2.19
C ASN A 189 -2.53 21.39 2.07
N GLN A 190 -3.52 22.16 2.54
CA GLN A 190 -3.56 23.62 2.56
C GLN A 190 -3.25 24.18 3.95
N ARG A 191 -2.50 23.42 4.78
CA ARG A 191 -2.10 23.82 6.13
C ARG A 191 -0.99 24.84 6.08
N ASP A 192 -0.93 25.69 7.11
CA ASP A 192 0.09 26.72 7.36
C ASP A 192 0.92 26.46 8.63
N ASP A 193 0.75 25.27 9.23
CA ASP A 193 1.51 24.81 10.39
C ASP A 193 2.69 23.88 9.99
N ASP A 194 3.34 23.28 10.98
CA ASP A 194 4.49 22.40 10.83
C ASP A 194 4.26 21.14 9.94
N PHE A 195 3.02 20.87 9.57
CA PHE A 195 2.63 19.74 8.71
C PHE A 195 2.17 20.19 7.31
N GLY A 196 2.30 21.48 6.97
CA GLY A 196 1.89 22.05 5.70
C GLY A 196 2.91 23.04 5.12
N GLY A 197 2.50 23.84 4.13
CA GLY A 197 3.37 24.85 3.51
C GLY A 197 4.46 24.25 2.62
N ALA A 198 5.74 24.45 2.96
CA ALA A 198 6.86 23.96 2.14
C ALA A 198 6.98 22.44 2.10
N GLY A 199 7.65 21.92 1.06
CA GLY A 199 7.79 20.47 0.85
C GLY A 199 8.35 19.71 2.05
N GLN A 200 9.33 20.27 2.75
CA GLN A 200 9.88 19.67 3.98
C GLN A 200 8.84 19.49 5.08
N SER A 201 8.01 20.49 5.31
CA SER A 201 6.95 20.44 6.32
C SER A 201 5.86 19.44 5.90
N ARG A 202 5.54 19.35 4.60
CA ARG A 202 4.60 18.34 4.09
C ARG A 202 5.12 16.90 4.25
N ASN A 203 6.43 16.68 4.22
CA ASN A 203 7.04 15.35 4.45
C ASN A 203 6.93 14.90 5.92
N ARG A 204 6.72 15.81 6.86
CA ARG A 204 6.78 15.52 8.29
C ARG A 204 5.82 14.42 8.71
N PHE A 205 4.57 14.42 8.25
CA PHE A 205 3.60 13.40 8.65
C PHE A 205 4.05 11.99 8.22
N ALA A 206 4.55 11.83 7.00
CA ALA A 206 5.07 10.54 6.52
C ALA A 206 6.25 10.05 7.37
N LEU A 207 7.16 10.95 7.76
CA LEU A 207 8.31 10.63 8.59
C LEU A 207 7.92 10.27 10.03
N GLU A 208 6.97 11.00 10.63
CA GLU A 208 6.48 10.69 11.99
C GLU A 208 5.72 9.35 12.02
N VAL A 209 4.90 9.03 11.00
CA VAL A 209 4.27 7.72 10.84
C VAL A 209 5.33 6.62 10.69
N ALA A 210 6.36 6.84 9.87
CA ALA A 210 7.45 5.87 9.70
C ALA A 210 8.16 5.59 11.02
N LYS A 211 8.52 6.63 11.79
CA LYS A 211 9.14 6.47 13.13
C LYS A 211 8.25 5.70 14.10
N ALA A 212 6.96 6.01 14.11
CA ALA A 212 5.99 5.34 14.99
C ALA A 212 5.84 3.84 14.66
N ILE A 213 5.85 3.47 13.38
CA ILE A 213 5.81 2.07 12.96
C ILE A 213 7.14 1.36 13.25
N ILE A 214 8.28 2.03 13.03
CA ILE A 214 9.61 1.49 13.36
C ILE A 214 9.73 1.18 14.85
N GLU A 215 9.18 2.03 15.72
CA GLU A 215 9.15 1.76 17.17
C GLU A 215 8.41 0.46 17.51
N ALA A 216 7.34 0.14 16.75
CA ALA A 216 6.53 -1.05 16.98
C ALA A 216 7.09 -2.32 16.33
N ALA A 217 7.64 -2.22 15.12
CA ALA A 217 7.99 -3.38 14.27
C ALA A 217 9.49 -3.49 13.94
N GLY A 218 10.25 -2.41 14.10
CA GLY A 218 11.63 -2.32 13.65
C GLY A 218 11.77 -1.85 12.19
N ALA A 219 12.86 -1.15 11.89
CA ALA A 219 13.12 -0.58 10.56
C ALA A 219 13.24 -1.65 9.46
N ALA A 220 13.92 -2.77 9.77
CA ALA A 220 14.13 -3.89 8.82
C ALA A 220 12.82 -4.61 8.43
N ARG A 221 11.70 -4.32 9.10
CA ARG A 221 10.36 -4.87 8.83
C ARG A 221 9.36 -3.78 8.39
N THR A 222 9.84 -2.59 8.07
CA THR A 222 9.01 -1.44 7.68
C THR A 222 9.41 -0.98 6.29
N GLY A 223 8.45 -0.96 5.36
CA GLY A 223 8.59 -0.35 4.04
C GLY A 223 7.57 0.77 3.84
N ILE A 224 7.72 1.51 2.76
CA ILE A 224 6.78 2.57 2.37
C ILE A 224 6.51 2.54 0.87
N ARG A 225 5.24 2.74 0.49
CA ARG A 225 4.84 2.93 -0.90
C ARG A 225 4.55 4.38 -1.19
N LEU A 226 5.16 4.92 -2.26
CA LEU A 226 5.01 6.30 -2.72
C LEU A 226 4.60 6.34 -4.20
N SER A 227 3.87 7.39 -4.62
CA SER A 227 3.45 7.62 -6.00
C SER A 227 3.74 9.07 -6.42
N PRO A 228 5.02 9.44 -6.61
CA PRO A 228 5.33 10.75 -7.16
C PRO A 228 4.63 10.93 -8.53
N TYR A 229 4.11 12.12 -8.80
CA TYR A 229 3.35 12.46 -10.00
C TYR A 229 2.00 11.71 -10.17
N GLY A 230 1.54 10.97 -9.16
CA GLY A 230 0.25 10.29 -9.20
C GLY A 230 -0.92 11.27 -9.17
N VAL A 231 -1.98 10.95 -9.95
CA VAL A 231 -3.23 11.76 -10.02
C VAL A 231 -4.42 11.03 -9.39
N PHE A 232 -4.21 9.83 -8.87
CA PHE A 232 -5.28 9.01 -8.30
C PHE A 232 -5.89 9.71 -7.06
N ASN A 233 -7.22 9.65 -6.90
CA ASN A 233 -7.95 10.30 -5.81
C ASN A 233 -7.69 11.83 -5.72
N ASP A 234 -7.78 12.50 -6.89
CA ASP A 234 -7.62 13.95 -7.01
C ASP A 234 -6.29 14.50 -6.47
N MET A 235 -5.20 13.72 -6.65
CA MET A 235 -3.85 14.23 -6.40
C MET A 235 -3.42 15.14 -7.55
N SER A 236 -2.56 16.12 -7.24
CA SER A 236 -2.16 17.18 -8.18
C SER A 236 -1.37 16.68 -9.40
N GLY A 237 -0.75 15.49 -9.34
CA GLY A 237 0.03 14.92 -10.43
C GLY A 237 1.36 15.61 -10.71
N GLY A 238 1.48 16.88 -10.38
CA GLY A 238 2.70 17.68 -10.52
C GLY A 238 2.51 19.05 -9.87
N TYR A 239 3.57 19.54 -9.23
CA TYR A 239 3.65 20.87 -8.60
C TYR A 239 5.11 21.27 -8.49
N ASP A 240 5.36 22.56 -8.21
CA ASP A 240 6.71 23.09 -8.08
C ASP A 240 7.50 22.34 -7.00
N ASN A 241 8.73 21.93 -7.34
CA ASN A 241 9.67 21.23 -6.47
C ASN A 241 9.20 19.83 -6.02
N ILE A 242 8.31 19.15 -6.78
CA ILE A 242 7.87 17.78 -6.46
C ILE A 242 9.04 16.81 -6.43
N ALA A 243 9.97 16.89 -7.39
CA ALA A 243 11.14 16.02 -7.45
C ALA A 243 12.01 16.18 -6.20
N GLU A 244 12.36 17.42 -5.85
CA GLU A 244 13.17 17.72 -4.67
C GLU A 244 12.50 17.24 -3.38
N GLN A 245 11.19 17.44 -3.25
CA GLN A 245 10.43 17.00 -2.08
C GLN A 245 10.50 15.48 -1.90
N TYR A 246 10.23 14.71 -2.98
CA TYR A 246 10.24 13.25 -2.91
C TYR A 246 11.65 12.67 -2.78
N ILE A 247 12.67 13.27 -3.39
CA ILE A 247 14.08 12.88 -3.21
C ILE A 247 14.50 13.11 -1.76
N GLN A 248 14.13 14.25 -1.17
CA GLN A 248 14.40 14.51 0.24
C GLN A 248 13.66 13.53 1.15
N LEU A 249 12.39 13.23 0.88
CA LEU A 249 11.64 12.23 1.63
C LEU A 249 12.34 10.86 1.57
N ALA A 250 12.75 10.42 0.37
CA ALA A 250 13.48 9.16 0.19
C ALA A 250 14.80 9.14 0.98
N THR A 251 15.54 10.26 1.00
CA THR A 251 16.76 10.44 1.80
C THR A 251 16.50 10.22 3.29
N GLU A 252 15.48 10.90 3.84
CA GLU A 252 15.16 10.81 5.28
C GLU A 252 14.65 9.40 5.65
N LEU A 253 13.83 8.79 4.79
CA LEU A 253 13.37 7.41 4.97
C LEU A 253 14.54 6.41 4.93
N GLY A 254 15.53 6.65 4.06
CA GLY A 254 16.79 5.89 4.05
C GLY A 254 17.54 6.00 5.36
N ARG A 255 17.66 7.23 5.94
CA ARG A 255 18.29 7.45 7.26
C ARG A 255 17.59 6.73 8.40
N LEU A 256 16.28 6.50 8.26
CA LEU A 256 15.52 5.67 9.21
C LEU A 256 15.77 4.17 9.03
N GLY A 257 16.46 3.76 7.95
CA GLY A 257 16.83 2.36 7.70
C GLY A 257 15.65 1.48 7.27
N LEU A 258 14.65 2.02 6.56
CA LEU A 258 13.50 1.24 6.10
C LEU A 258 13.94 0.06 5.22
N ALA A 259 13.22 -1.08 5.35
CA ALA A 259 13.48 -2.29 4.59
C ALA A 259 13.37 -2.08 3.07
N TYR A 260 12.41 -1.26 2.62
CA TYR A 260 12.29 -0.93 1.21
C TYR A 260 11.55 0.38 0.94
N LEU A 261 11.83 0.92 -0.25
CA LEU A 261 11.08 1.98 -0.92
C LEU A 261 10.33 1.38 -2.10
N HIS A 262 8.99 1.42 -2.07
CA HIS A 262 8.11 0.93 -3.14
C HIS A 262 7.57 2.12 -3.95
N LEU A 263 7.96 2.24 -5.20
CA LEU A 263 7.48 3.30 -6.09
C LEU A 263 6.47 2.75 -7.10
N VAL A 264 5.35 3.45 -7.26
CA VAL A 264 4.32 3.07 -8.23
C VAL A 264 4.19 4.10 -9.34
N ASP A 265 4.28 3.63 -10.59
CA ASP A 265 4.02 4.37 -11.81
C ASP A 265 2.59 4.09 -12.30
N HIS A 266 1.76 5.12 -12.34
CA HIS A 266 0.38 5.04 -12.83
C HIS A 266 0.21 5.47 -14.29
N SER A 267 1.30 5.66 -15.03
CA SER A 267 1.23 6.11 -16.44
C SER A 267 0.47 5.13 -17.33
N SER A 268 0.53 3.82 -17.04
CA SER A 268 -0.29 2.80 -17.71
C SER A 268 -1.80 2.93 -17.44
N MET A 269 -2.19 3.80 -16.51
CA MET A 269 -3.58 4.12 -16.16
C MET A 269 -3.95 5.58 -16.51
N GLY A 270 -3.12 6.25 -17.32
CA GLY A 270 -3.38 7.60 -17.80
C GLY A 270 -2.81 8.73 -16.92
N ALA A 271 -2.08 8.42 -15.86
CA ALA A 271 -1.35 9.44 -15.09
C ALA A 271 -0.12 9.96 -15.86
N PRO A 272 0.39 11.16 -15.54
CA PRO A 272 1.68 11.59 -16.02
C PRO A 272 2.76 10.56 -15.69
N LYS A 273 3.65 10.31 -16.64
CA LYS A 273 4.77 9.41 -16.39
C LYS A 273 5.77 10.11 -15.45
N PRO A 274 6.18 9.46 -14.34
CA PRO A 274 7.25 10.00 -13.52
C PRO A 274 8.50 10.22 -14.35
N GLU A 275 9.22 11.32 -14.10
CA GLU A 275 10.51 11.53 -14.74
C GLU A 275 11.49 10.43 -14.32
N PRO A 276 12.09 9.69 -15.27
CA PRO A 276 13.01 8.58 -14.94
C PRO A 276 14.14 9.01 -14.02
N ALA A 277 14.67 10.22 -14.23
CA ALA A 277 15.72 10.79 -13.38
C ALA A 277 15.27 10.95 -11.92
N THR A 278 14.05 11.40 -11.68
CA THR A 278 13.50 11.53 -10.32
C THR A 278 13.41 10.18 -9.63
N VAL A 279 12.87 9.17 -10.32
CA VAL A 279 12.74 7.80 -9.76
C VAL A 279 14.12 7.22 -9.43
N THR A 280 15.07 7.32 -10.35
CA THR A 280 16.46 6.86 -10.15
C THR A 280 17.10 7.55 -8.95
N THR A 281 17.01 8.89 -8.89
CA THR A 281 17.60 9.68 -7.80
C THR A 281 16.95 9.35 -6.45
N MET A 282 15.64 9.12 -6.40
CA MET A 282 14.96 8.67 -5.17
C MET A 282 15.50 7.33 -4.66
N VAL A 283 15.65 6.34 -5.56
CA VAL A 283 16.18 5.02 -5.21
C VAL A 283 17.63 5.11 -4.73
N GLU A 284 18.47 5.86 -5.46
CA GLU A 284 19.86 6.10 -5.08
C GLU A 284 19.99 6.82 -3.73
N ALA A 285 19.22 7.88 -3.53
CA ALA A 285 19.21 8.63 -2.27
C ALA A 285 18.78 7.74 -1.09
N PHE A 286 17.72 6.94 -1.27
CA PHE A 286 17.25 6.00 -0.26
C PHE A 286 18.35 5.00 0.13
N ARG A 287 18.96 4.31 -0.85
CA ARG A 287 20.01 3.31 -0.62
C ARG A 287 21.27 3.92 -0.01
N THR A 288 21.73 5.06 -0.52
CA THR A 288 22.95 5.72 -0.05
C THR A 288 22.87 6.16 1.41
N HIS A 289 21.67 6.43 1.90
CA HIS A 289 21.45 6.88 3.27
C HIS A 289 21.01 5.76 4.22
N GLY A 290 21.15 4.51 3.85
CA GLY A 290 20.96 3.36 4.75
C GLY A 290 19.65 2.60 4.56
N GLY A 291 18.82 2.99 3.60
CA GLY A 291 17.63 2.23 3.20
C GLY A 291 17.99 0.91 2.51
N GLY A 292 17.06 -0.03 2.56
CA GLY A 292 17.20 -1.37 1.99
C GLY A 292 16.89 -1.43 0.49
N ALA A 293 15.93 -2.29 0.12
CA ALA A 293 15.60 -2.60 -1.27
C ALA A 293 14.74 -1.52 -1.96
N ALA A 294 14.76 -1.51 -3.29
CA ALA A 294 13.78 -0.82 -4.11
C ALA A 294 12.77 -1.81 -4.70
N ILE A 295 11.49 -1.46 -4.68
CA ILE A 295 10.39 -2.16 -5.35
C ILE A 295 9.79 -1.20 -6.38
N LEU A 296 9.74 -1.58 -7.65
CA LEU A 296 9.03 -0.82 -8.67
C LEU A 296 7.74 -1.53 -9.07
N SER A 297 6.70 -0.75 -9.37
CA SER A 297 5.40 -1.24 -9.79
C SER A 297 4.73 -0.31 -10.81
N GLY A 298 3.76 -0.83 -11.57
CA GLY A 298 3.00 -0.09 -12.56
C GLY A 298 3.26 -0.58 -13.98
N GLY A 299 2.30 -1.34 -14.54
CA GLY A 299 2.34 -1.80 -15.92
C GLY A 299 3.52 -2.72 -16.28
N TYR A 300 4.07 -3.44 -15.33
CA TYR A 300 5.15 -4.41 -15.59
C TYR A 300 4.64 -5.68 -16.25
N ASP A 301 5.40 -6.13 -17.23
CA ASP A 301 5.43 -7.50 -17.75
C ASP A 301 6.76 -8.17 -17.37
N PRO A 302 6.93 -9.49 -17.61
CA PRO A 302 8.18 -10.18 -17.26
C PRO A 302 9.42 -9.67 -17.97
N VAL A 303 9.30 -9.13 -19.19
CA VAL A 303 10.44 -8.64 -20.00
C VAL A 303 10.95 -7.34 -19.41
N ARG A 304 10.05 -6.38 -19.15
CA ARG A 304 10.40 -5.12 -18.49
C ARG A 304 10.95 -5.36 -17.09
N ALA A 305 10.33 -6.27 -16.33
CA ALA A 305 10.82 -6.63 -14.99
C ALA A 305 12.25 -7.17 -15.02
N GLU A 306 12.54 -8.08 -15.94
CA GLU A 306 13.90 -8.63 -16.10
C GLU A 306 14.92 -7.56 -16.48
N THR A 307 14.55 -6.64 -17.38
CA THR A 307 15.42 -5.53 -17.80
C THR A 307 15.79 -4.61 -16.63
N ASP A 308 14.77 -4.19 -15.83
CA ASP A 308 14.98 -3.27 -14.71
C ASP A 308 15.74 -3.93 -13.56
N LEU A 309 15.53 -5.24 -13.33
CA LEU A 309 16.31 -6.03 -12.37
C LEU A 309 17.78 -6.16 -12.79
N GLN A 310 18.03 -6.49 -14.06
CA GLN A 310 19.41 -6.65 -14.60
C GLN A 310 20.20 -5.35 -14.60
N SER A 311 19.53 -4.23 -14.85
CA SER A 311 20.17 -2.90 -14.79
C SER A 311 20.44 -2.40 -13.37
N GLY A 312 19.86 -3.05 -12.33
CA GLY A 312 19.95 -2.60 -10.95
C GLY A 312 19.01 -1.44 -10.61
N ALA A 313 18.10 -1.06 -11.52
CA ALA A 313 17.10 -0.02 -11.28
C ALA A 313 16.15 -0.37 -10.12
N THR A 314 15.90 -1.65 -9.93
CA THR A 314 15.10 -2.19 -8.84
C THR A 314 15.67 -3.52 -8.31
N ASP A 315 15.28 -3.90 -7.10
CA ASP A 315 15.63 -5.21 -6.50
C ASP A 315 14.48 -6.21 -6.61
N LEU A 316 13.25 -5.70 -6.57
CA LEU A 316 12.00 -6.45 -6.59
C LEU A 316 11.01 -5.76 -7.52
N VAL A 317 10.09 -6.51 -8.13
CA VAL A 317 9.04 -5.95 -8.99
C VAL A 317 7.67 -6.38 -8.50
N ALA A 318 6.76 -5.41 -8.34
CA ALA A 318 5.42 -5.68 -7.86
C ALA A 318 4.40 -5.75 -9.01
N PHE A 319 3.62 -6.83 -9.01
CA PHE A 319 2.56 -7.10 -9.96
C PHE A 319 1.20 -7.05 -9.24
N GLY A 320 0.28 -6.24 -9.77
CA GLY A 320 -1.08 -6.13 -9.23
C GLY A 320 -2.07 -7.01 -9.97
N ARG A 321 -2.71 -6.46 -11.00
CA ARG A 321 -3.78 -7.14 -11.78
C ARG A 321 -3.47 -8.56 -12.23
N PRO A 322 -2.23 -8.90 -12.65
CA PRO A 322 -1.90 -10.28 -12.98
C PRO A 322 -2.16 -11.27 -11.85
N PHE A 323 -1.88 -10.90 -10.58
CA PHE A 323 -2.15 -11.76 -9.43
C PHE A 323 -3.64 -11.95 -9.13
N ILE A 324 -4.53 -11.07 -9.61
CA ILE A 324 -5.98 -11.24 -9.37
C ILE A 324 -6.46 -12.56 -9.97
N ALA A 325 -6.21 -12.77 -11.26
CA ALA A 325 -6.70 -13.92 -12.02
C ALA A 325 -5.69 -15.09 -12.11
N ASN A 326 -4.48 -14.92 -11.61
CA ASN A 326 -3.43 -15.93 -11.68
C ASN A 326 -2.83 -16.15 -10.28
N PRO A 327 -3.46 -16.97 -9.43
CA PRO A 327 -2.92 -17.28 -8.10
C PRO A 327 -1.52 -17.92 -8.18
N ASP A 328 -1.23 -18.62 -9.25
CA ASP A 328 0.00 -19.30 -9.59
C ASP A 328 0.93 -18.49 -10.53
N LEU A 329 0.88 -17.15 -10.46
CA LEU A 329 1.58 -16.24 -11.38
C LEU A 329 3.08 -16.55 -11.52
N VAL A 330 3.75 -16.91 -10.42
CA VAL A 330 5.18 -17.25 -10.40
C VAL A 330 5.45 -18.49 -11.28
N ASP A 331 4.60 -19.50 -11.20
CA ASP A 331 4.74 -20.72 -11.99
C ASP A 331 4.40 -20.47 -13.47
N ARG A 332 3.41 -19.61 -13.75
CA ARG A 332 3.11 -19.18 -15.13
C ARG A 332 4.30 -18.48 -15.76
N PHE A 333 4.95 -17.57 -15.05
CA PHE A 333 6.17 -16.93 -15.54
C PHE A 333 7.32 -17.92 -15.74
N ARG A 334 7.49 -18.88 -14.82
CA ARG A 334 8.51 -19.93 -14.94
C ARG A 334 8.32 -20.82 -16.16
N LYS A 335 7.06 -21.15 -16.46
CA LYS A 335 6.68 -22.04 -17.59
C LYS A 335 6.46 -21.28 -18.91
N GLY A 336 6.45 -19.94 -18.90
CA GLY A 336 6.03 -19.15 -20.06
C GLY A 336 4.55 -19.35 -20.44
N ALA A 337 3.71 -19.69 -19.44
CA ALA A 337 2.30 -19.95 -19.66
C ALA A 337 1.49 -18.64 -19.84
N SER A 338 0.38 -18.74 -20.58
CA SER A 338 -0.53 -17.60 -20.78
C SER A 338 -1.18 -17.16 -19.46
N LEU A 339 -1.42 -15.87 -19.34
CA LEU A 339 -2.13 -15.32 -18.18
C LEU A 339 -3.64 -15.29 -18.42
N ALA A 340 -4.39 -15.65 -17.38
CA ALA A 340 -5.84 -15.41 -17.34
C ALA A 340 -6.11 -13.92 -17.16
N VAL A 341 -7.17 -13.44 -17.81
CA VAL A 341 -7.62 -12.05 -17.71
C VAL A 341 -8.59 -11.93 -16.52
N PRO A 342 -8.38 -10.98 -15.62
CA PRO A 342 -9.28 -10.79 -14.50
C PRO A 342 -10.62 -10.19 -14.93
N ASP A 343 -11.71 -10.63 -14.29
CA ASP A 343 -13.03 -10.04 -14.47
C ASP A 343 -13.18 -8.79 -13.60
N PHE A 344 -13.15 -7.62 -14.24
CA PHE A 344 -13.25 -6.31 -13.57
C PHE A 344 -14.55 -6.14 -12.78
N ALA A 345 -15.65 -6.76 -13.23
CA ALA A 345 -16.94 -6.66 -12.53
C ALA A 345 -16.91 -7.28 -11.14
N THR A 346 -15.97 -8.18 -10.89
CA THR A 346 -15.82 -8.90 -9.60
C THR A 346 -14.76 -8.32 -8.68
N PHE A 347 -14.08 -7.24 -9.05
CA PHE A 347 -12.95 -6.72 -8.26
C PHE A 347 -13.34 -6.36 -6.83
N TYR A 348 -14.49 -5.73 -6.66
CA TYR A 348 -14.95 -5.17 -5.39
C TYR A 348 -16.26 -5.79 -4.86
N THR A 349 -16.71 -6.89 -5.45
CA THR A 349 -17.90 -7.62 -5.01
C THR A 349 -17.61 -8.46 -3.77
N PRO A 350 -18.58 -8.74 -2.90
CA PRO A 350 -18.41 -9.70 -1.81
C PRO A 350 -18.37 -11.16 -2.33
N GLY A 351 -17.92 -12.08 -1.47
CA GLY A 351 -17.92 -13.51 -1.74
C GLY A 351 -16.74 -14.02 -2.58
N PRO A 352 -16.74 -15.32 -2.94
CA PRO A 352 -15.61 -15.98 -3.56
C PRO A 352 -15.46 -15.71 -5.05
N ASN A 353 -16.53 -15.27 -5.75
CA ASN A 353 -16.53 -15.07 -7.19
C ASN A 353 -15.53 -14.00 -7.62
N GLY A 354 -14.64 -14.34 -8.59
CA GLY A 354 -13.55 -13.48 -9.05
C GLY A 354 -12.50 -13.19 -7.97
N TYR A 355 -12.43 -14.04 -6.93
CA TYR A 355 -11.52 -13.88 -5.80
C TYR A 355 -10.70 -15.14 -5.53
N THR A 356 -11.34 -16.26 -5.16
CA THR A 356 -10.67 -17.56 -4.89
C THR A 356 -10.96 -18.62 -5.94
N ASP A 357 -11.79 -18.35 -6.92
CA ASP A 357 -12.28 -19.29 -7.94
C ASP A 357 -11.49 -19.30 -9.26
N TYR A 358 -10.43 -18.49 -9.39
CA TYR A 358 -9.55 -18.54 -10.55
C TYR A 358 -8.70 -19.82 -10.53
N PRO A 359 -8.75 -20.65 -11.62
CA PRO A 359 -8.01 -21.90 -11.66
C PRO A 359 -6.51 -21.66 -11.86
N PRO A 360 -5.65 -22.51 -11.29
CA PRO A 360 -4.24 -22.57 -11.66
C PRO A 360 -4.08 -23.00 -13.13
N ALA A 361 -2.90 -22.71 -13.72
CA ALA A 361 -2.56 -23.24 -15.04
C ALA A 361 -2.52 -24.78 -15.01
N GLN A 362 -3.01 -25.38 -16.08
CA GLN A 362 -2.92 -26.82 -16.31
C GLN A 362 -1.50 -27.25 -16.64
#